data_be4a676b760cb0272bfc015e4f97c6d7
#
_entry.id   be4a676b760cb0272bfc015e4f97c6d7
#
_cell.length_a   1.000
_cell.length_b   1.000
_cell.length_c   1.000
_cell.angle_alpha   90.00
_cell.angle_beta   90.00
_cell.angle_gamma   90.00
#
_symmetry.space_group_name_H-M   'P 1'
#
loop_
_entity.id
_entity.type
_entity.pdbx_description
1 polymer ?
#
loop_
_entity_poly.entity_id
_entity_poly.type
_entity_poly.pdbx_seq_one_letter_code
_entity_poly.pdbx_strand_id
1 'polypeptide(L)'
;MPAYKYEALTDAGRQSSGLLEADNPRAARAMVRAQGLTPLSIEMVQQHGTQEGSRFTRRVFSTTALAVWTRQLAGLVGSSLPIERALTALADESEDTKQRELISQLKAEVNAGSTFARALGLAPREFDEVYRGVVAAGEQSGALGQVLEKLADDLEERQDLKAKLIGAMAYPAIVSFISVLIVIFLVTYVVPQIATVFTSSKRALPALTVAMLAVSDFVRSWGWAMLAVLVAGGVVLRFALKAPAFRLRFDAGILGLPLVGRLARGYNAARFAGTLAMLAGAGVPILKALQAAAETLSNRAMQADALDALVQVREGAPLGSALAGKKRFPGILAMFARLGEQTGQLPEMLGRAARQLGVEVQRRSMAAATLLEPLLIVAMGLVVVLIMLAVLMPIIQLNTWVR
;
A
#
# COMPACT_ATOMS: atom_id res chain seq x y z
N MET A 1 -17.50 33.82 -7.55
CA MET A 1 -16.54 34.82 -8.05
C MET A 1 -15.35 34.11 -8.65
N PRO A 2 -14.76 34.50 -9.77
CA PRO A 2 -13.59 33.84 -10.30
C PRO A 2 -12.39 34.02 -9.36
N ALA A 3 -11.60 32.93 -9.18
CA ALA A 3 -10.40 32.93 -8.36
C ALA A 3 -9.19 33.36 -9.21
N TYR A 4 -8.34 34.21 -8.65
CA TYR A 4 -7.11 34.69 -9.26
C TYR A 4 -5.91 34.31 -8.41
N LYS A 5 -4.90 33.68 -9.02
CA LYS A 5 -3.61 33.47 -8.42
C LYS A 5 -2.76 34.74 -8.65
N TYR A 6 -2.19 35.26 -7.58
CA TYR A 6 -1.29 36.40 -7.69
C TYR A 6 0.12 36.03 -7.21
N GLU A 7 1.09 36.66 -7.84
CA GLU A 7 2.47 36.78 -7.38
C GLU A 7 2.78 38.24 -7.16
N ALA A 8 3.27 38.59 -6.01
CA ALA A 8 3.52 39.98 -5.61
C ALA A 8 4.80 40.10 -4.78
N LEU A 9 5.37 41.28 -4.73
CA LEU A 9 6.49 41.62 -3.88
C LEU A 9 5.99 42.41 -2.65
N THR A 10 6.52 42.06 -1.49
CA THR A 10 6.40 42.88 -0.28
C THR A 10 7.34 44.07 -0.35
N ASP A 11 7.12 45.12 0.45
CA ASP A 11 8.01 46.30 0.55
C ASP A 11 9.46 45.92 0.89
N ALA A 12 9.69 44.78 1.47
CA ALA A 12 11.02 44.20 1.77
C ALA A 12 11.65 43.43 0.58
N GLY A 13 11.03 43.45 -0.62
CA GLY A 13 11.54 42.74 -1.81
C GLY A 13 11.36 41.24 -1.80
N ARG A 14 10.58 40.66 -0.87
CA ARG A 14 10.30 39.20 -0.82
C ARG A 14 9.09 38.88 -1.68
N GLN A 15 9.19 37.78 -2.42
CA GLN A 15 8.09 37.31 -3.26
C GLN A 15 7.03 36.64 -2.37
N SER A 16 5.77 37.04 -2.54
CA SER A 16 4.58 36.47 -1.91
C SER A 16 3.62 36.02 -2.98
N SER A 17 3.02 34.84 -2.84
CA SER A 17 2.02 34.31 -3.74
C SER A 17 0.79 33.87 -2.96
N GLY A 18 -0.40 34.05 -3.55
CA GLY A 18 -1.65 33.65 -2.92
C GLY A 18 -2.80 33.54 -3.93
N LEU A 19 -3.96 33.16 -3.42
CA LEU A 19 -5.22 33.12 -4.14
C LEU A 19 -6.15 34.17 -3.57
N LEU A 20 -6.85 34.90 -4.47
CA LEU A 20 -7.90 35.83 -4.07
C LEU A 20 -9.11 35.73 -5.03
N GLU A 21 -10.28 36.02 -4.52
CA GLU A 21 -11.51 36.06 -5.31
C GLU A 21 -11.82 37.50 -5.69
N ALA A 22 -12.06 37.75 -6.99
CA ALA A 22 -12.43 39.07 -7.49
C ALA A 22 -13.31 38.93 -8.74
N ASP A 23 -14.13 39.95 -9.01
CA ASP A 23 -15.03 39.94 -10.17
C ASP A 23 -14.29 40.05 -11.51
N ASN A 24 -13.12 40.68 -11.51
CA ASN A 24 -12.30 40.83 -12.69
C ASN A 24 -10.81 41.05 -12.33
N PRO A 25 -9.86 40.92 -13.30
CA PRO A 25 -8.43 41.03 -13.04
C PRO A 25 -8.01 42.42 -12.50
N ARG A 26 -8.79 43.47 -12.78
CA ARG A 26 -8.52 44.84 -12.27
C ARG A 26 -8.85 44.93 -10.78
N ALA A 27 -9.97 44.36 -10.37
CA ALA A 27 -10.34 44.25 -8.95
C ALA A 27 -9.34 43.40 -8.16
N ALA A 28 -8.89 42.29 -8.72
CA ALA A 28 -7.85 41.43 -8.13
C ALA A 28 -6.55 42.24 -7.89
N ARG A 29 -6.10 43.04 -8.85
CA ARG A 29 -4.92 43.93 -8.70
C ARG A 29 -5.10 44.97 -7.63
N ALA A 30 -6.30 45.54 -7.54
CA ALA A 30 -6.61 46.56 -6.53
C ALA A 30 -6.57 45.96 -5.11
N MET A 31 -7.09 44.75 -4.94
CA MET A 31 -7.09 44.03 -3.65
C MET A 31 -5.67 43.64 -3.20
N VAL A 32 -4.80 43.19 -4.12
CA VAL A 32 -3.38 42.88 -3.81
C VAL A 32 -2.64 44.15 -3.38
N ARG A 33 -2.89 45.28 -4.06
CA ARG A 33 -2.29 46.58 -3.69
C ARG A 33 -2.81 47.11 -2.36
N ALA A 34 -4.09 46.89 -2.05
CA ALA A 34 -4.68 47.26 -0.76
C ALA A 34 -4.05 46.50 0.42
N GLN A 35 -3.45 45.33 0.16
CA GLN A 35 -2.68 44.54 1.14
C GLN A 35 -1.21 45.00 1.26
N GLY A 36 -0.82 46.10 0.64
CA GLY A 36 0.57 46.59 0.67
C GLY A 36 1.54 45.79 -0.21
N LEU A 37 1.01 45.00 -1.17
CA LEU A 37 1.82 44.14 -2.02
C LEU A 37 1.88 44.71 -3.45
N THR A 38 3.06 44.68 -4.09
CA THR A 38 3.21 45.08 -5.49
C THR A 38 2.98 43.87 -6.40
N PRO A 39 1.85 43.79 -7.15
CA PRO A 39 1.54 42.63 -7.98
C PRO A 39 2.49 42.52 -9.18
N LEU A 40 3.13 41.36 -9.32
CA LEU A 40 3.98 40.99 -10.47
C LEU A 40 3.17 40.30 -11.56
N SER A 41 2.39 39.27 -11.18
CA SER A 41 1.49 38.58 -12.10
C SER A 41 0.15 38.31 -11.42
N ILE A 42 -0.94 38.37 -12.22
CA ILE A 42 -2.28 37.95 -11.78
C ILE A 42 -2.88 37.16 -12.92
N GLU A 43 -3.10 35.88 -12.65
CA GLU A 43 -3.66 34.96 -13.62
C GLU A 43 -5.00 34.44 -13.10
N MET A 44 -6.00 34.42 -13.99
CA MET A 44 -7.28 33.79 -13.69
C MET A 44 -7.07 32.27 -13.58
N VAL A 45 -7.43 31.70 -12.47
CA VAL A 45 -7.48 30.24 -12.34
C VAL A 45 -8.66 29.75 -13.18
N GLN A 46 -8.41 29.52 -14.49
CA GLN A 46 -9.39 28.88 -15.34
C GLN A 46 -9.57 27.46 -14.82
N GLN A 47 -10.81 27.09 -14.52
CA GLN A 47 -11.22 25.70 -14.34
C GLN A 47 -11.01 24.98 -15.67
N HIS A 48 -9.78 24.57 -15.95
CA HIS A 48 -9.52 23.65 -17.05
C HIS A 48 -9.87 22.27 -16.55
N GLY A 49 -10.91 21.72 -17.17
CA GLY A 49 -11.18 20.30 -17.09
C GLY A 49 -9.90 19.50 -17.38
N THR A 50 -9.70 18.45 -16.56
CA THR A 50 -8.75 17.36 -16.78
C THR A 50 -7.34 17.80 -17.23
N GLN A 51 -6.59 18.46 -16.36
CA GLN A 51 -5.14 18.30 -16.43
C GLN A 51 -4.83 16.84 -16.08
N GLU A 52 -4.35 16.11 -17.07
CA GLU A 52 -3.56 14.88 -16.85
C GLU A 52 -2.40 15.28 -15.93
N GLY A 53 -2.66 15.16 -14.62
CA GLY A 53 -1.69 15.50 -13.59
C GLY A 53 -0.42 14.71 -13.84
N SER A 54 0.67 15.42 -13.95
CA SER A 54 2.04 14.93 -14.02
C SER A 54 2.17 13.62 -13.22
N ARG A 55 2.62 12.56 -13.88
CA ARG A 55 2.80 11.20 -13.31
C ARG A 55 3.74 11.14 -12.11
N PHE A 56 4.30 12.25 -11.68
CA PHE A 56 5.31 12.38 -10.62
C PHE A 56 4.86 13.16 -9.38
N THR A 57 3.62 13.65 -9.30
CA THR A 57 3.16 14.29 -8.06
C THR A 57 2.96 13.23 -6.97
N ARG A 58 3.69 13.37 -5.87
CA ARG A 58 3.54 12.56 -4.64
C ARG A 58 2.11 12.72 -4.12
N ARG A 59 1.56 11.64 -3.54
CA ARG A 59 0.29 11.72 -2.78
C ARG A 59 0.40 12.77 -1.69
N VAL A 60 -0.65 13.56 -1.52
CA VAL A 60 -0.76 14.58 -0.46
C VAL A 60 -0.98 13.90 0.89
N PHE A 61 -1.89 12.93 0.94
CA PHE A 61 -2.11 12.12 2.13
C PHE A 61 -1.29 10.82 2.08
N SER A 62 -0.52 10.54 3.14
CA SER A 62 -0.09 9.17 3.39
C SER A 62 -1.31 8.31 3.79
N THR A 63 -1.19 6.99 3.74
CA THR A 63 -2.29 6.09 4.16
C THR A 63 -2.72 6.36 5.61
N THR A 64 -1.75 6.65 6.49
CA THR A 64 -1.97 7.02 7.89
C THR A 64 -2.66 8.37 8.00
N ALA A 65 -2.16 9.38 7.30
CA ALA A 65 -2.74 10.72 7.33
C ALA A 65 -4.19 10.73 6.82
N LEU A 66 -4.49 9.92 5.79
CA LEU A 66 -5.87 9.80 5.29
C LEU A 66 -6.80 9.16 6.32
N ALA A 67 -6.36 8.11 7.04
CA ALA A 67 -7.16 7.48 8.08
C ALA A 67 -7.45 8.46 9.22
N VAL A 68 -6.41 9.18 9.71
CA VAL A 68 -6.56 10.20 10.76
C VAL A 68 -7.49 11.32 10.32
N TRP A 69 -7.28 11.87 9.12
CA TRP A 69 -8.14 12.91 8.56
C TRP A 69 -9.60 12.45 8.45
N THR A 70 -9.83 11.21 7.97
CA THR A 70 -11.19 10.66 7.86
C THR A 70 -11.82 10.47 9.23
N ARG A 71 -11.06 10.02 10.24
CA ARG A 71 -11.54 9.90 11.63
C ARG A 71 -11.93 11.25 12.22
N GLN A 72 -11.11 12.26 12.04
CA GLN A 72 -11.40 13.63 12.49
C GLN A 72 -12.65 14.18 11.80
N LEU A 73 -12.74 14.02 10.48
CA LEU A 73 -13.93 14.43 9.72
C LEU A 73 -15.18 13.69 10.19
N ALA A 74 -15.09 12.38 10.41
CA ALA A 74 -16.20 11.56 10.91
C ALA A 74 -16.68 12.06 12.27
N GLY A 75 -15.77 12.35 13.21
CA GLY A 75 -16.10 12.89 14.53
C GLY A 75 -16.80 14.25 14.46
N LEU A 76 -16.31 15.16 13.61
CA LEU A 76 -16.91 16.49 13.45
C LEU A 76 -18.31 16.40 12.82
N VAL A 77 -18.46 15.65 11.72
CA VAL A 77 -19.74 15.47 11.04
C VAL A 77 -20.71 14.63 11.90
N GLY A 78 -20.21 13.62 12.59
CA GLY A 78 -20.98 12.80 13.53
C GLY A 78 -21.56 13.60 14.71
N SER A 79 -20.85 14.64 15.15
CA SER A 79 -21.35 15.61 16.13
C SER A 79 -22.32 16.65 15.54
N SER A 80 -22.84 16.41 14.32
CA SER A 80 -23.77 17.28 13.61
C SER A 80 -23.17 18.63 13.14
N LEU A 81 -21.85 18.72 13.04
CA LEU A 81 -21.22 19.91 12.45
C LEU A 81 -21.42 19.88 10.92
N PRO A 82 -21.87 20.98 10.30
CA PRO A 82 -21.95 21.05 8.83
C PRO A 82 -20.61 20.77 8.17
N ILE A 83 -20.62 20.05 7.05
CA ILE A 83 -19.41 19.61 6.33
C ILE A 83 -18.45 20.76 6.01
N GLU A 84 -19.00 21.94 5.66
CA GLU A 84 -18.21 23.14 5.37
C GLU A 84 -17.40 23.63 6.57
N ARG A 85 -18.02 23.60 7.77
CA ARG A 85 -17.35 23.97 9.02
C ARG A 85 -16.34 22.89 9.44
N ALA A 86 -16.67 21.62 9.25
CA ALA A 86 -15.75 20.51 9.50
C ALA A 86 -14.50 20.62 8.63
N LEU A 87 -14.66 20.88 7.33
CA LEU A 87 -13.54 21.10 6.41
C LEU A 87 -12.72 22.36 6.78
N THR A 88 -13.38 23.42 7.28
CA THR A 88 -12.68 24.61 7.74
C THR A 88 -11.79 24.29 8.94
N ALA A 89 -12.33 23.64 9.97
CA ALA A 89 -11.57 23.25 11.15
C ALA A 89 -10.37 22.36 10.78
N LEU A 90 -10.56 21.39 9.89
CA LEU A 90 -9.49 20.49 9.44
C LEU A 90 -8.42 21.19 8.59
N ALA A 91 -8.81 22.21 7.80
CA ALA A 91 -7.85 23.01 7.06
C ALA A 91 -6.99 23.87 7.99
N ASP A 92 -7.59 24.47 9.00
CA ASP A 92 -6.92 25.35 9.97
C ASP A 92 -5.94 24.57 10.86
N GLU A 93 -6.28 23.30 11.23
CA GLU A 93 -5.43 22.41 12.03
C GLU A 93 -4.33 21.73 11.24
N SER A 94 -4.42 21.72 9.90
CA SER A 94 -3.48 21.00 9.07
C SER A 94 -2.10 21.67 9.05
N GLU A 95 -1.05 20.96 9.50
CA GLU A 95 0.34 21.45 9.51
C GLU A 95 0.96 21.40 8.11
N ASP A 96 0.60 20.39 7.29
CA ASP A 96 1.12 20.25 5.93
C ASP A 96 0.40 21.20 4.97
N THR A 97 1.16 22.08 4.35
CA THR A 97 0.64 23.10 3.41
C THR A 97 -0.14 22.48 2.25
N LYS A 98 0.29 21.31 1.74
CA LYS A 98 -0.40 20.63 0.63
C LYS A 98 -1.72 20.03 1.07
N GLN A 99 -1.79 19.47 2.28
CA GLN A 99 -3.03 18.98 2.86
C GLN A 99 -4.01 20.13 3.07
N ARG A 100 -3.54 21.23 3.63
CA ARG A 100 -4.35 22.45 3.82
C ARG A 100 -4.90 22.98 2.50
N GLU A 101 -4.07 23.05 1.45
CA GLU A 101 -4.49 23.48 0.11
C GLU A 101 -5.57 22.54 -0.46
N LEU A 102 -5.38 21.25 -0.36
CA LEU A 102 -6.35 20.26 -0.83
C LEU A 102 -7.67 20.37 -0.07
N ILE A 103 -7.64 20.44 1.27
CA ILE A 103 -8.85 20.58 2.10
C ILE A 103 -9.57 21.88 1.78
N SER A 104 -8.82 22.98 1.56
CA SER A 104 -9.38 24.27 1.16
C SER A 104 -10.05 24.23 -0.22
N GLN A 105 -9.48 23.46 -1.17
CA GLN A 105 -10.12 23.22 -2.47
C GLN A 105 -11.42 22.42 -2.33
N LEU A 106 -11.43 21.36 -1.52
CA LEU A 106 -12.64 20.59 -1.23
C LEU A 106 -13.73 21.47 -0.60
N LYS A 107 -13.35 22.32 0.37
CA LYS A 107 -14.25 23.29 0.98
C LYS A 107 -14.83 24.27 -0.03
N ALA A 108 -14.00 24.85 -0.91
CA ALA A 108 -14.45 25.79 -1.93
C ALA A 108 -15.47 25.15 -2.89
N GLU A 109 -15.27 23.88 -3.27
CA GLU A 109 -16.18 23.15 -4.14
C GLU A 109 -17.52 22.84 -3.45
N VAL A 110 -17.49 22.47 -2.16
CA VAL A 110 -18.70 22.25 -1.37
C VAL A 110 -19.48 23.57 -1.19
N ASN A 111 -18.79 24.69 -0.90
CA ASN A 111 -19.40 26.00 -0.80
C ASN A 111 -19.99 26.50 -2.13
N ALA A 112 -19.44 26.04 -3.27
CA ALA A 112 -19.98 26.29 -4.59
C ALA A 112 -21.26 25.48 -4.90
N GLY A 113 -21.72 24.62 -3.96
CA GLY A 113 -22.93 23.81 -4.10
C GLY A 113 -22.69 22.41 -4.64
N SER A 114 -21.45 21.99 -4.84
CA SER A 114 -21.15 20.61 -5.19
C SER A 114 -21.37 19.67 -4.00
N THR A 115 -21.81 18.42 -4.27
CA THR A 115 -21.83 17.38 -3.24
C THR A 115 -20.41 17.10 -2.75
N PHE A 116 -20.24 16.69 -1.48
CA PHE A 116 -18.93 16.37 -0.94
C PHE A 116 -18.25 15.20 -1.70
N ALA A 117 -19.02 14.18 -2.06
CA ALA A 117 -18.53 13.09 -2.89
C ALA A 117 -17.98 13.57 -4.25
N ARG A 118 -18.61 14.58 -4.85
CA ARG A 118 -18.15 15.19 -6.11
C ARG A 118 -16.88 16.01 -5.88
N ALA A 119 -16.82 16.79 -4.81
CA ALA A 119 -15.64 17.56 -4.43
C ALA A 119 -14.42 16.64 -4.25
N LEU A 120 -14.57 15.48 -3.57
CA LEU A 120 -13.53 14.47 -3.44
C LEU A 120 -13.02 13.93 -4.80
N GLY A 121 -13.84 14.04 -5.84
CA GLY A 121 -13.46 13.68 -7.22
C GLY A 121 -12.35 14.55 -7.82
N LEU A 122 -12.07 15.72 -7.26
CA LEU A 122 -10.95 16.57 -7.67
C LEU A 122 -9.59 15.92 -7.36
N ALA A 123 -9.54 15.03 -6.36
CA ALA A 123 -8.33 14.35 -5.94
C ALA A 123 -8.48 12.81 -6.00
N PRO A 124 -8.64 12.20 -7.20
CA PRO A 124 -8.93 10.77 -7.34
C PRO A 124 -7.76 9.86 -6.93
N ARG A 125 -6.57 10.41 -6.74
CA ARG A 125 -5.40 9.68 -6.21
C ARG A 125 -5.45 9.52 -4.70
N GLU A 126 -6.06 10.47 -4.00
CA GLU A 126 -6.22 10.48 -2.55
C GLU A 126 -7.48 9.71 -2.16
N PHE A 127 -8.59 10.03 -2.83
CA PHE A 127 -9.91 9.45 -2.58
C PHE A 127 -10.28 8.52 -3.72
N ASP A 128 -10.11 7.22 -3.51
CA ASP A 128 -10.43 6.20 -4.50
C ASP A 128 -11.96 6.13 -4.77
N GLU A 129 -12.34 5.36 -5.76
CA GLU A 129 -13.74 5.24 -6.18
C GLU A 129 -14.63 4.68 -5.06
N VAL A 130 -14.08 3.76 -4.25
CA VAL A 130 -14.78 3.19 -3.10
C VAL A 130 -15.06 4.26 -2.05
N TYR A 131 -14.04 5.04 -1.69
CA TYR A 131 -14.17 6.14 -0.74
C TYR A 131 -15.27 7.10 -1.17
N ARG A 132 -15.22 7.56 -2.42
CA ARG A 132 -16.21 8.49 -2.99
C ARG A 132 -17.59 7.88 -3.07
N GLY A 133 -17.70 6.61 -3.45
CA GLY A 133 -18.96 5.88 -3.52
C GLY A 133 -19.66 5.75 -2.16
N VAL A 134 -18.89 5.47 -1.12
CA VAL A 134 -19.39 5.40 0.27
C VAL A 134 -19.86 6.77 0.75
N VAL A 135 -19.08 7.81 0.51
CA VAL A 135 -19.45 9.20 0.86
C VAL A 135 -20.71 9.63 0.12
N ALA A 136 -20.81 9.34 -1.20
CA ALA A 136 -22.00 9.65 -1.98
C ALA A 136 -23.26 8.98 -1.44
N ALA A 137 -23.16 7.72 -1.02
CA ALA A 137 -24.28 7.01 -0.40
C ALA A 137 -24.69 7.63 0.95
N GLY A 138 -23.69 8.03 1.75
CA GLY A 138 -23.92 8.74 3.03
C GLY A 138 -24.60 10.09 2.86
N GLU A 139 -24.20 10.87 1.83
CA GLU A 139 -24.85 12.14 1.48
C GLU A 139 -26.31 11.93 1.06
N GLN A 140 -26.54 10.96 0.15
CA GLN A 140 -27.88 10.69 -0.38
C GLN A 140 -28.86 10.17 0.69
N SER A 141 -28.36 9.41 1.68
CA SER A 141 -29.16 8.87 2.78
C SER A 141 -29.29 9.84 3.95
N GLY A 142 -28.58 10.97 3.97
CA GLY A 142 -28.52 11.88 5.12
C GLY A 142 -27.74 11.33 6.31
N ALA A 143 -27.04 10.21 6.16
CA ALA A 143 -26.30 9.50 7.21
C ALA A 143 -24.78 9.65 7.07
N LEU A 144 -24.32 10.80 6.53
CA LEU A 144 -22.90 11.01 6.20
C LEU A 144 -21.97 10.78 7.39
N GLY A 145 -22.34 11.23 8.59
CA GLY A 145 -21.52 11.02 9.80
C GLY A 145 -21.31 9.55 10.12
N GLN A 146 -22.36 8.73 10.10
CA GLN A 146 -22.27 7.29 10.36
C GLN A 146 -21.45 6.56 9.30
N VAL A 147 -21.58 6.99 8.05
CA VAL A 147 -20.85 6.40 6.92
C VAL A 147 -19.37 6.75 6.99
N LEU A 148 -19.03 7.99 7.32
CA LEU A 148 -17.65 8.42 7.54
C LEU A 148 -17.01 7.69 8.73
N GLU A 149 -17.76 7.41 9.80
CA GLU A 149 -17.27 6.64 10.93
C GLU A 149 -16.90 5.22 10.53
N LYS A 150 -17.78 4.51 9.82
CA LYS A 150 -17.48 3.18 9.27
C LYS A 150 -16.30 3.18 8.30
N LEU A 151 -16.16 4.24 7.50
CA LEU A 151 -15.07 4.40 6.58
C LEU A 151 -13.74 4.64 7.32
N ALA A 152 -13.76 5.42 8.40
CA ALA A 152 -12.62 5.62 9.28
C ALA A 152 -12.19 4.30 9.95
N ASP A 153 -13.16 3.54 10.50
CA ASP A 153 -12.90 2.22 11.09
C ASP A 153 -12.22 1.28 10.10
N ASP A 154 -12.71 1.20 8.85
CA ASP A 154 -12.11 0.34 7.81
C ASP A 154 -10.68 0.78 7.44
N LEU A 155 -10.45 2.09 7.34
CA LEU A 155 -9.10 2.62 7.06
C LEU A 155 -8.13 2.34 8.21
N GLU A 156 -8.57 2.49 9.44
CA GLU A 156 -7.78 2.19 10.65
C GLU A 156 -7.49 0.70 10.78
N GLU A 157 -8.49 -0.18 10.60
CA GLU A 157 -8.29 -1.64 10.61
C GLU A 157 -7.27 -2.09 9.55
N ARG A 158 -7.33 -1.52 8.34
CA ARG A 158 -6.37 -1.81 7.27
C ARG A 158 -4.97 -1.33 7.63
N GLN A 159 -4.86 -0.15 8.25
CA GLN A 159 -3.59 0.39 8.68
C GLN A 159 -2.98 -0.42 9.82
N ASP A 160 -3.77 -0.80 10.81
CA ASP A 160 -3.35 -1.64 11.93
C ASP A 160 -2.85 -3.00 11.45
N LEU A 161 -3.58 -3.64 10.53
CA LEU A 161 -3.14 -4.89 9.93
C LEU A 161 -1.80 -4.72 9.22
N LYS A 162 -1.66 -3.68 8.41
CA LYS A 162 -0.42 -3.39 7.70
C LYS A 162 0.74 -3.10 8.68
N ALA A 163 0.51 -2.30 9.71
CA ALA A 163 1.50 -1.97 10.73
C ALA A 163 1.98 -3.23 11.48
N LYS A 164 1.05 -4.10 11.89
CA LYS A 164 1.35 -5.38 12.54
C LYS A 164 2.16 -6.31 11.63
N LEU A 165 1.81 -6.39 10.34
CA LEU A 165 2.54 -7.20 9.36
C LEU A 165 3.97 -6.67 9.14
N ILE A 166 4.12 -5.36 8.95
CA ILE A 166 5.44 -4.72 8.78
C ILE A 166 6.27 -4.89 10.05
N GLY A 167 5.69 -4.65 11.23
CA GLY A 167 6.37 -4.82 12.52
C GLY A 167 6.86 -6.26 12.73
N ALA A 168 6.03 -7.26 12.42
CA ALA A 168 6.40 -8.67 12.52
C ALA A 168 7.55 -9.06 11.56
N MET A 169 7.64 -8.43 10.39
CA MET A 169 8.67 -8.69 9.40
C MET A 169 9.95 -7.88 9.59
N ALA A 170 9.91 -6.80 10.38
CA ALA A 170 11.05 -5.90 10.55
C ALA A 170 12.26 -6.60 11.19
N TYR A 171 12.03 -7.33 12.29
CA TYR A 171 13.09 -8.06 12.99
C TYR A 171 13.73 -9.15 12.10
N PRO A 172 12.99 -10.09 11.48
CA PRO A 172 13.56 -11.06 10.55
C PRO A 172 14.31 -10.42 9.38
N ALA A 173 13.83 -9.29 8.85
CA ALA A 173 14.49 -8.60 7.75
C ALA A 173 15.84 -8.00 8.16
N ILE A 174 15.91 -7.35 9.33
CA ILE A 174 17.15 -6.76 9.86
C ILE A 174 18.16 -7.87 10.16
N VAL A 175 17.75 -8.93 10.86
CA VAL A 175 18.64 -10.06 11.20
C VAL A 175 19.13 -10.74 9.92
N SER A 176 18.26 -11.00 8.95
CA SER A 176 18.66 -11.60 7.66
C SER A 176 19.69 -10.71 6.94
N PHE A 177 19.43 -9.40 6.88
CA PHE A 177 20.32 -8.46 6.20
C PHE A 177 21.73 -8.45 6.84
N ILE A 178 21.81 -8.33 8.17
CA ILE A 178 23.08 -8.35 8.91
C ILE A 178 23.77 -9.70 8.73
N SER A 179 23.02 -10.80 8.82
CA SER A 179 23.53 -12.15 8.65
C SER A 179 24.15 -12.38 7.27
N VAL A 180 23.45 -11.98 6.20
CA VAL A 180 23.98 -12.07 4.84
C VAL A 180 25.23 -11.22 4.67
N LEU A 181 25.28 -10.03 5.27
CA LEU A 181 26.45 -9.15 5.21
C LEU A 181 27.65 -9.79 5.91
N ILE A 182 27.45 -10.39 7.08
CA ILE A 182 28.51 -11.11 7.82
C ILE A 182 29.01 -12.32 6.99
N VAL A 183 28.12 -13.11 6.41
CA VAL A 183 28.52 -14.27 5.59
C VAL A 183 29.31 -13.83 4.37
N ILE A 184 28.86 -12.78 3.65
CA ILE A 184 29.59 -12.22 2.52
C ILE A 184 30.98 -11.77 2.97
N PHE A 185 31.09 -11.05 4.08
CA PHE A 185 32.37 -10.61 4.61
C PHE A 185 33.29 -11.79 4.95
N LEU A 186 32.80 -12.80 5.67
CA LEU A 186 33.58 -13.96 6.04
C LEU A 186 34.06 -14.74 4.81
N VAL A 187 33.19 -14.99 3.85
CA VAL A 187 33.50 -15.75 2.64
C VAL A 187 34.45 -14.96 1.73
N THR A 188 34.24 -13.65 1.54
CA THR A 188 35.04 -12.87 0.59
C THR A 188 36.36 -12.36 1.15
N TYR A 189 36.47 -12.20 2.47
CA TYR A 189 37.68 -11.65 3.10
C TYR A 189 38.43 -12.69 3.95
N VAL A 190 37.75 -13.32 4.92
CA VAL A 190 38.40 -14.19 5.91
C VAL A 190 38.88 -15.52 5.30
N VAL A 191 38.02 -16.18 4.52
CA VAL A 191 38.36 -17.49 3.91
C VAL A 191 39.57 -17.40 2.98
N PRO A 192 39.69 -16.46 2.02
CA PRO A 192 40.88 -16.32 1.18
C PRO A 192 42.15 -15.97 1.95
N GLN A 193 42.04 -15.10 2.97
CA GLN A 193 43.24 -14.70 3.77
C GLN A 193 43.87 -15.87 4.50
N ILE A 194 43.03 -16.79 4.98
CA ILE A 194 43.55 -18.01 5.63
C ILE A 194 44.13 -18.97 4.59
N ALA A 195 43.48 -19.10 3.46
CA ALA A 195 43.95 -19.98 2.37
C ALA A 195 45.35 -19.57 1.82
N THR A 196 45.66 -18.27 1.76
CA THR A 196 46.98 -17.80 1.30
C THR A 196 48.13 -18.31 2.19
N VAL A 197 47.92 -18.47 3.51
CA VAL A 197 48.90 -19.01 4.46
C VAL A 197 49.22 -20.49 4.11
N PHE A 198 48.27 -21.24 3.57
CA PHE A 198 48.47 -22.66 3.22
C PHE A 198 49.00 -22.87 1.79
N THR A 199 48.63 -22.02 0.83
CA THR A 199 49.13 -22.11 -0.53
C THR A 199 50.64 -21.90 -0.63
N SER A 200 51.20 -21.11 0.31
CA SER A 200 52.67 -20.94 0.43
C SER A 200 53.40 -22.24 0.82
N SER A 201 52.71 -23.21 1.41
CA SER A 201 53.25 -24.50 1.85
C SER A 201 53.21 -25.62 0.79
N LYS A 202 52.76 -25.33 -0.45
CA LYS A 202 52.67 -26.27 -1.61
C LYS A 202 51.89 -27.57 -1.29
N ARG A 203 50.92 -27.55 -0.37
CA ARG A 203 50.15 -28.75 0.02
C ARG A 203 48.74 -28.70 -0.45
N ALA A 204 48.11 -29.87 -0.63
CA ALA A 204 46.71 -29.99 -1.03
C ALA A 204 45.80 -29.51 0.10
N LEU A 205 44.87 -28.62 -0.24
CA LEU A 205 43.86 -28.11 0.68
C LEU A 205 42.73 -29.14 0.87
N PRO A 206 42.10 -29.23 2.05
CA PRO A 206 40.90 -30.02 2.25
C PRO A 206 39.78 -29.66 1.29
N ALA A 207 38.98 -30.64 0.86
CA ALA A 207 37.93 -30.45 -0.13
C ALA A 207 36.92 -29.36 0.28
N LEU A 208 36.59 -29.27 1.58
CA LEU A 208 35.68 -28.23 2.10
C LEU A 208 36.26 -26.83 1.92
N THR A 209 37.56 -26.66 2.18
CA THR A 209 38.26 -25.37 1.99
C THR A 209 38.32 -24.98 0.53
N VAL A 210 38.60 -25.95 -0.37
CA VAL A 210 38.58 -25.71 -1.84
C VAL A 210 37.19 -25.29 -2.30
N ALA A 211 36.12 -25.94 -1.83
CA ALA A 211 34.74 -25.57 -2.14
C ALA A 211 34.41 -24.15 -1.66
N MET A 212 34.81 -23.79 -0.44
CA MET A 212 34.59 -22.44 0.10
C MET A 212 35.38 -21.37 -0.63
N LEU A 213 36.61 -21.66 -1.09
CA LEU A 213 37.39 -20.76 -1.94
C LEU A 213 36.73 -20.56 -3.29
N ALA A 214 36.21 -21.63 -3.92
CA ALA A 214 35.48 -21.52 -5.16
C ALA A 214 34.23 -20.64 -5.02
N VAL A 215 33.50 -20.76 -3.91
CA VAL A 215 32.36 -19.87 -3.58
C VAL A 215 32.84 -18.43 -3.37
N SER A 216 33.95 -18.24 -2.65
CA SER A 216 34.55 -16.91 -2.44
C SER A 216 34.93 -16.24 -3.76
N ASP A 217 35.65 -16.93 -4.63
CA ASP A 217 36.07 -16.42 -5.93
C ASP A 217 34.87 -16.14 -6.84
N PHE A 218 33.85 -16.99 -6.80
CA PHE A 218 32.60 -16.75 -7.50
C PHE A 218 31.90 -15.47 -7.01
N VAL A 219 31.75 -15.28 -5.69
CA VAL A 219 31.12 -14.08 -5.11
C VAL A 219 31.95 -12.83 -5.41
N ARG A 220 33.28 -12.90 -5.35
CA ARG A 220 34.16 -11.75 -5.65
C ARG A 220 34.13 -11.35 -7.13
N SER A 221 34.19 -12.33 -8.03
CA SER A 221 34.21 -12.07 -9.49
C SER A 221 32.84 -11.73 -10.05
N TRP A 222 31.81 -12.41 -9.57
CA TRP A 222 30.46 -12.31 -10.12
C TRP A 222 29.44 -11.61 -9.21
N GLY A 223 29.83 -11.18 -8.00
CA GLY A 223 28.93 -10.56 -7.05
C GLY A 223 28.22 -9.32 -7.60
N TRP A 224 28.97 -8.44 -8.30
CA TRP A 224 28.39 -7.28 -8.97
C TRP A 224 27.47 -7.65 -10.13
N ALA A 225 27.84 -8.67 -10.91
CA ALA A 225 27.00 -9.17 -11.98
C ALA A 225 25.71 -9.80 -11.43
N MET A 226 25.80 -10.56 -10.34
CA MET A 226 24.62 -11.11 -9.65
C MET A 226 23.69 -10.01 -9.15
N LEU A 227 24.24 -8.97 -8.52
CA LEU A 227 23.45 -7.81 -8.08
C LEU A 227 22.81 -7.09 -9.30
N ALA A 228 23.56 -6.89 -10.36
CA ALA A 228 23.05 -6.28 -11.59
C ALA A 228 21.93 -7.11 -12.23
N VAL A 229 22.08 -8.44 -12.29
CA VAL A 229 21.06 -9.38 -12.79
C VAL A 229 19.82 -9.35 -11.91
N LEU A 230 19.98 -9.29 -10.58
CA LEU A 230 18.87 -9.23 -9.65
C LEU A 230 18.08 -7.92 -9.81
N VAL A 231 18.78 -6.79 -9.91
CA VAL A 231 18.18 -5.47 -10.15
C VAL A 231 17.52 -5.43 -11.53
N ALA A 232 18.21 -5.87 -12.58
CA ALA A 232 17.67 -5.93 -13.94
C ALA A 232 16.46 -6.85 -14.02
N GLY A 233 16.51 -8.02 -13.38
CA GLY A 233 15.38 -8.95 -13.27
C GLY A 233 14.18 -8.32 -12.57
N GLY A 234 14.41 -7.58 -11.48
CA GLY A 234 13.36 -6.81 -10.79
C GLY A 234 12.74 -5.72 -11.68
N VAL A 235 13.58 -5.00 -12.43
CA VAL A 235 13.12 -3.97 -13.39
C VAL A 235 12.32 -4.62 -14.52
N VAL A 236 12.84 -5.69 -15.14
CA VAL A 236 12.14 -6.44 -16.19
C VAL A 236 10.81 -6.98 -15.70
N LEU A 237 10.79 -7.59 -14.50
CA LEU A 237 9.55 -8.08 -13.89
C LEU A 237 8.55 -6.93 -13.67
N ARG A 238 9.02 -5.77 -13.19
CA ARG A 238 8.17 -4.59 -13.01
C ARG A 238 7.56 -4.10 -14.35
N PHE A 239 8.33 -4.14 -15.43
CA PHE A 239 7.82 -3.79 -16.76
C PHE A 239 6.89 -4.88 -17.32
N ALA A 240 7.23 -6.16 -17.16
CA ALA A 240 6.40 -7.28 -17.57
C ALA A 240 5.02 -7.28 -16.85
N LEU A 241 4.99 -6.92 -15.57
CA LEU A 241 3.76 -6.78 -14.79
C LEU A 241 2.84 -5.62 -15.26
N LYS A 242 3.31 -4.73 -16.15
CA LYS A 242 2.44 -3.74 -16.80
C LYS A 242 1.60 -4.36 -17.92
N ALA A 243 2.04 -5.46 -18.52
CA ALA A 243 1.28 -6.17 -19.55
C ALA A 243 0.13 -6.96 -18.90
N PRO A 244 -1.16 -6.71 -19.28
CA PRO A 244 -2.32 -7.29 -18.59
C PRO A 244 -2.32 -8.82 -18.60
N ALA A 245 -1.97 -9.43 -19.74
CA ALA A 245 -1.95 -10.88 -19.89
C ALA A 245 -0.87 -11.56 -19.03
N PHE A 246 0.32 -10.96 -18.94
CA PHE A 246 1.40 -11.46 -18.08
C PHE A 246 1.05 -11.33 -16.61
N ARG A 247 0.51 -10.16 -16.20
CA ARG A 247 0.09 -9.90 -14.83
C ARG A 247 -0.99 -10.88 -14.37
N LEU A 248 -1.97 -11.17 -15.21
CA LEU A 248 -3.02 -12.13 -14.88
C LEU A 248 -2.46 -13.54 -14.63
N ARG A 249 -1.52 -14.01 -15.47
CA ARG A 249 -0.85 -15.32 -15.30
C ARG A 249 0.02 -15.34 -14.05
N PHE A 250 0.78 -14.30 -13.81
CA PHE A 250 1.64 -14.15 -12.64
C PHE A 250 0.81 -14.14 -11.33
N ASP A 251 -0.25 -13.34 -11.30
CA ASP A 251 -1.16 -13.26 -10.16
C ASP A 251 -1.88 -14.60 -9.89
N ALA A 252 -2.28 -15.32 -10.95
CA ALA A 252 -2.83 -16.66 -10.82
C ALA A 252 -1.80 -17.67 -10.30
N GLY A 253 -0.53 -17.57 -10.75
CA GLY A 253 0.57 -18.41 -10.29
C GLY A 253 0.87 -18.23 -8.80
N ILE A 254 0.91 -16.98 -8.30
CA ILE A 254 1.10 -16.68 -6.88
C ILE A 254 0.02 -17.35 -6.02
N LEU A 255 -1.23 -17.37 -6.46
CA LEU A 255 -2.31 -18.02 -5.73
C LEU A 255 -2.14 -19.55 -5.62
N GLY A 256 -1.35 -20.16 -6.50
CA GLY A 256 -1.02 -21.59 -6.46
C GLY A 256 0.00 -21.95 -5.38
N LEU A 257 0.79 -21.01 -4.88
CA LEU A 257 1.81 -21.27 -3.87
C LEU A 257 1.18 -21.67 -2.52
N PRO A 258 1.73 -22.68 -1.81
CA PRO A 258 1.06 -23.27 -0.65
C PRO A 258 0.88 -22.29 0.52
N LEU A 259 1.85 -21.42 0.81
CA LEU A 259 1.82 -20.47 1.91
C LEU A 259 1.37 -19.08 1.43
N VAL A 260 2.08 -18.54 0.45
CA VAL A 260 1.83 -17.18 -0.09
C VAL A 260 0.46 -17.11 -0.75
N GLY A 261 0.04 -18.15 -1.47
CA GLY A 261 -1.26 -18.18 -2.15
C GLY A 261 -2.44 -18.20 -1.17
N ARG A 262 -2.30 -18.86 -0.01
CA ARG A 262 -3.34 -18.84 1.03
C ARG A 262 -3.49 -17.45 1.66
N LEU A 263 -2.36 -16.79 1.96
CA LEU A 263 -2.34 -15.43 2.49
C LEU A 263 -2.91 -14.43 1.48
N ALA A 264 -2.47 -14.51 0.22
CA ALA A 264 -2.94 -13.64 -0.85
C ALA A 264 -4.46 -13.78 -1.09
N ARG A 265 -4.98 -15.01 -1.12
CA ARG A 265 -6.43 -15.26 -1.24
C ARG A 265 -7.21 -14.71 -0.05
N GLY A 266 -6.75 -14.99 1.17
CA GLY A 266 -7.39 -14.48 2.39
C GLY A 266 -7.41 -12.95 2.45
N TYR A 267 -6.29 -12.30 2.17
CA TYR A 267 -6.17 -10.84 2.17
C TYR A 267 -7.10 -10.18 1.13
N ASN A 268 -7.06 -10.66 -0.13
CA ASN A 268 -7.91 -10.11 -1.17
C ASN A 268 -9.40 -10.38 -0.88
N ALA A 269 -9.75 -11.56 -0.36
CA ALA A 269 -11.13 -11.88 0.00
C ALA A 269 -11.64 -11.06 1.19
N ALA A 270 -10.81 -10.81 2.21
CA ALA A 270 -11.16 -9.94 3.34
C ALA A 270 -11.44 -8.51 2.86
N ARG A 271 -10.55 -7.98 1.99
CA ARG A 271 -10.70 -6.65 1.42
C ARG A 271 -11.97 -6.53 0.57
N PHE A 272 -12.22 -7.49 -0.30
CA PHE A 272 -13.43 -7.55 -1.12
C PHE A 272 -14.70 -7.59 -0.26
N ALA A 273 -14.75 -8.50 0.71
CA ALA A 273 -15.90 -8.66 1.60
C ALA A 273 -16.14 -7.41 2.45
N GLY A 274 -15.08 -6.78 2.99
CA GLY A 274 -15.18 -5.55 3.78
C GLY A 274 -15.72 -4.38 2.96
N THR A 275 -15.19 -4.18 1.77
CA THR A 275 -15.65 -3.12 0.86
C THR A 275 -17.11 -3.36 0.44
N LEU A 276 -17.47 -4.59 0.10
CA LEU A 276 -18.84 -4.94 -0.29
C LEU A 276 -19.81 -4.74 0.90
N ALA A 277 -19.42 -5.16 2.11
CA ALA A 277 -20.20 -4.97 3.32
C ALA A 277 -20.44 -3.49 3.62
N MET A 278 -19.41 -2.66 3.51
CA MET A 278 -19.47 -1.23 3.76
C MET A 278 -20.39 -0.52 2.76
N LEU A 279 -20.22 -0.77 1.47
CA LEU A 279 -21.02 -0.17 0.42
C LEU A 279 -22.50 -0.61 0.50
N ALA A 280 -22.74 -1.90 0.67
CA ALA A 280 -24.11 -2.42 0.81
C ALA A 280 -24.77 -1.93 2.10
N GLY A 281 -24.00 -1.83 3.19
CA GLY A 281 -24.48 -1.27 4.49
C GLY A 281 -24.73 0.24 4.45
N ALA A 282 -24.10 0.96 3.50
CA ALA A 282 -24.38 2.36 3.21
C ALA A 282 -25.57 2.56 2.25
N GLY A 283 -26.23 1.47 1.79
CA GLY A 283 -27.37 1.54 0.86
C GLY A 283 -27.01 1.61 -0.62
N VAL A 284 -25.73 1.42 -0.98
CA VAL A 284 -25.32 1.35 -2.39
C VAL A 284 -25.96 0.11 -3.04
N PRO A 285 -26.59 0.23 -4.23
CA PRO A 285 -27.14 -0.90 -4.94
C PRO A 285 -26.11 -2.02 -5.11
N ILE A 286 -26.52 -3.27 -4.83
CA ILE A 286 -25.60 -4.42 -4.73
C ILE A 286 -24.71 -4.62 -5.95
N LEU A 287 -25.21 -4.38 -7.18
CA LEU A 287 -24.42 -4.52 -8.39
C LEU A 287 -23.28 -3.48 -8.46
N LYS A 288 -23.56 -2.22 -8.05
CA LYS A 288 -22.54 -1.17 -7.99
C LYS A 288 -21.55 -1.45 -6.86
N ALA A 289 -22.03 -1.88 -5.70
CA ALA A 289 -21.19 -2.26 -4.57
C ALA A 289 -20.26 -3.42 -4.92
N LEU A 290 -20.76 -4.42 -5.66
CA LEU A 290 -20.00 -5.59 -6.09
C LEU A 290 -18.93 -5.22 -7.14
N GLN A 291 -19.26 -4.31 -8.07
CA GLN A 291 -18.31 -3.80 -9.04
C GLN A 291 -17.17 -3.04 -8.33
N ALA A 292 -17.50 -2.08 -7.48
CA ALA A 292 -16.50 -1.30 -6.72
C ALA A 292 -15.64 -2.20 -5.82
N ALA A 293 -16.24 -3.20 -5.16
CA ALA A 293 -15.50 -4.18 -4.37
C ALA A 293 -14.52 -5.00 -5.22
N ALA A 294 -14.94 -5.43 -6.43
CA ALA A 294 -14.07 -6.14 -7.37
C ALA A 294 -12.85 -5.30 -7.80
N GLU A 295 -13.02 -4.00 -7.98
CA GLU A 295 -11.94 -3.07 -8.36
C GLU A 295 -10.91 -2.87 -7.25
N THR A 296 -11.27 -3.12 -5.98
CA THR A 296 -10.31 -3.08 -4.86
C THR A 296 -9.34 -4.25 -4.85
N LEU A 297 -9.62 -5.33 -5.55
CA LEU A 297 -8.78 -6.52 -5.57
C LEU A 297 -7.43 -6.22 -6.24
N SER A 298 -6.35 -6.44 -5.51
CA SER A 298 -4.99 -6.25 -6.03
C SER A 298 -4.56 -7.38 -6.96
N ASN A 299 -5.11 -8.58 -6.77
CA ASN A 299 -4.86 -9.75 -7.63
C ASN A 299 -5.82 -9.77 -8.79
N ARG A 300 -5.30 -9.65 -10.02
CA ARG A 300 -6.10 -9.58 -11.25
C ARG A 300 -6.89 -10.85 -11.56
N ALA A 301 -6.39 -12.02 -11.13
CA ALA A 301 -7.12 -13.25 -11.34
C ALA A 301 -8.37 -13.35 -10.42
N MET A 302 -8.25 -12.91 -9.16
CA MET A 302 -9.41 -12.79 -8.26
C MET A 302 -10.36 -11.67 -8.70
N GLN A 303 -9.83 -10.58 -9.25
CA GLN A 303 -10.64 -9.50 -9.81
C GLN A 303 -11.49 -10.01 -10.97
N ALA A 304 -10.92 -10.79 -11.89
CA ALA A 304 -11.66 -11.39 -12.99
C ALA A 304 -12.78 -12.33 -12.48
N ASP A 305 -12.48 -13.16 -11.45
CA ASP A 305 -13.49 -14.02 -10.82
C ASP A 305 -14.63 -13.22 -10.17
N ALA A 306 -14.31 -12.08 -9.52
CA ALA A 306 -15.32 -11.20 -8.91
C ALA A 306 -16.19 -10.50 -9.95
N LEU A 307 -15.62 -10.05 -11.07
CA LEU A 307 -16.36 -9.45 -12.17
C LEU A 307 -17.25 -10.49 -12.88
N ASP A 308 -16.79 -11.75 -13.00
CA ASP A 308 -17.63 -12.82 -13.53
C ASP A 308 -18.76 -13.17 -12.54
N ALA A 309 -18.52 -13.17 -11.23
CA ALA A 309 -19.60 -13.28 -10.23
C ALA A 309 -20.60 -12.12 -10.34
N LEU A 310 -20.14 -10.88 -10.60
CA LEU A 310 -21.00 -9.72 -10.86
C LEU A 310 -21.96 -9.97 -12.05
N VAL A 311 -21.46 -10.54 -13.14
CA VAL A 311 -22.30 -10.87 -14.31
C VAL A 311 -23.39 -11.87 -13.89
N GLN A 312 -23.05 -12.93 -13.17
CA GLN A 312 -24.03 -13.93 -12.69
C GLN A 312 -25.07 -13.31 -11.76
N VAL A 313 -24.66 -12.42 -10.84
CA VAL A 313 -25.60 -11.72 -9.95
C VAL A 313 -26.52 -10.77 -10.74
N ARG A 314 -26.00 -10.11 -11.78
CA ARG A 314 -26.82 -9.29 -12.68
C ARG A 314 -27.87 -10.11 -13.44
N GLU A 315 -27.54 -11.36 -13.76
CA GLU A 315 -28.45 -12.33 -14.40
C GLU A 315 -29.45 -12.97 -13.41
N GLY A 316 -29.38 -12.59 -12.13
CA GLY A 316 -30.31 -13.04 -11.09
C GLY A 316 -29.80 -14.19 -10.23
N ALA A 317 -28.55 -14.63 -10.38
CA ALA A 317 -27.99 -15.64 -9.50
C ALA A 317 -27.76 -15.07 -8.08
N PRO A 318 -27.99 -15.86 -7.01
CA PRO A 318 -27.62 -15.46 -5.64
C PRO A 318 -26.11 -15.23 -5.54
N LEU A 319 -25.69 -14.17 -4.82
CA LEU A 319 -24.28 -13.83 -4.62
C LEU A 319 -23.47 -14.97 -3.99
N GLY A 320 -24.07 -15.64 -2.98
CA GLY A 320 -23.43 -16.79 -2.34
C GLY A 320 -23.13 -17.93 -3.31
N SER A 321 -24.02 -18.18 -4.28
CA SER A 321 -23.84 -19.20 -5.32
C SER A 321 -22.81 -18.77 -6.36
N ALA A 322 -22.85 -17.51 -6.79
CA ALA A 322 -21.91 -16.94 -7.74
C ALA A 322 -20.46 -16.99 -7.19
N LEU A 323 -20.27 -16.69 -5.91
CA LEU A 323 -18.96 -16.76 -5.25
C LEU A 323 -18.50 -18.21 -4.99
N ALA A 324 -19.42 -19.13 -4.66
CA ALA A 324 -19.08 -20.54 -4.43
C ALA A 324 -18.47 -21.21 -5.67
N GLY A 325 -18.87 -20.78 -6.87
CA GLY A 325 -18.31 -21.25 -8.13
C GLY A 325 -16.86 -20.81 -8.38
N LYS A 326 -16.32 -19.86 -7.61
CA LYS A 326 -14.98 -19.27 -7.81
C LYS A 326 -13.96 -19.89 -6.85
N LYS A 327 -13.20 -20.88 -7.32
CA LYS A 327 -12.20 -21.62 -6.51
C LYS A 327 -11.10 -20.76 -5.87
N ARG A 328 -10.87 -19.52 -6.34
CA ARG A 328 -9.89 -18.60 -5.80
C ARG A 328 -10.38 -17.88 -4.55
N PHE A 329 -11.69 -17.76 -4.36
CA PHE A 329 -12.25 -17.22 -3.12
C PHE A 329 -12.35 -18.29 -2.04
N PRO A 330 -12.03 -17.95 -0.76
CA PRO A 330 -12.27 -18.87 0.36
C PRO A 330 -13.76 -19.20 0.50
N GLY A 331 -14.08 -20.47 0.73
CA GLY A 331 -15.47 -20.95 0.84
C GLY A 331 -16.28 -20.29 1.95
N ILE A 332 -15.62 -19.79 2.99
CA ILE A 332 -16.24 -19.05 4.09
C ILE A 332 -16.96 -17.79 3.57
N LEU A 333 -16.42 -17.10 2.57
CA LEU A 333 -17.05 -15.91 1.99
C LEU A 333 -18.39 -16.26 1.34
N ALA A 334 -18.43 -17.32 0.55
CA ALA A 334 -19.66 -17.78 -0.09
C ALA A 334 -20.71 -18.26 0.93
N MET A 335 -20.26 -18.87 2.02
CA MET A 335 -21.12 -19.30 3.14
C MET A 335 -21.77 -18.08 3.81
N PHE A 336 -21.02 -17.07 4.20
CA PHE A 336 -21.56 -15.86 4.83
C PHE A 336 -22.44 -15.05 3.87
N ALA A 337 -22.07 -14.98 2.59
CA ALA A 337 -22.91 -14.33 1.58
C ALA A 337 -24.29 -15.02 1.47
N ARG A 338 -24.33 -16.34 1.40
CA ARG A 338 -25.57 -17.13 1.37
C ARG A 338 -26.41 -16.90 2.61
N LEU A 339 -25.77 -16.95 3.81
CA LEU A 339 -26.48 -16.71 5.06
C LEU A 339 -27.06 -15.28 5.12
N GLY A 340 -26.29 -14.30 4.66
CA GLY A 340 -26.75 -12.90 4.61
C GLY A 340 -27.90 -12.68 3.62
N GLU A 341 -27.92 -13.39 2.49
CA GLU A 341 -29.04 -13.37 1.54
C GLU A 341 -30.29 -14.00 2.15
N GLN A 342 -30.17 -15.13 2.85
CA GLN A 342 -31.30 -15.82 3.47
C GLN A 342 -31.91 -15.03 4.62
N THR A 343 -31.10 -14.31 5.39
CA THR A 343 -31.52 -13.54 6.58
C THR A 343 -31.85 -12.09 6.27
N GLY A 344 -31.58 -11.61 5.05
CA GLY A 344 -31.69 -10.19 4.69
C GLY A 344 -30.60 -9.28 5.34
N GLN A 345 -29.57 -9.87 5.96
CA GLN A 345 -28.49 -9.17 6.67
C GLN A 345 -27.15 -9.31 5.92
N LEU A 346 -27.20 -9.20 4.60
CA LEU A 346 -26.02 -9.38 3.73
C LEU A 346 -24.83 -8.50 4.16
N PRO A 347 -24.98 -7.18 4.43
CA PRO A 347 -23.87 -6.33 4.84
C PRO A 347 -23.19 -6.80 6.13
N GLU A 348 -23.99 -7.20 7.13
CA GLU A 348 -23.45 -7.66 8.41
C GLU A 348 -22.69 -8.97 8.28
N MET A 349 -23.26 -9.92 7.54
CA MET A 349 -22.63 -11.24 7.30
C MET A 349 -21.33 -11.12 6.50
N LEU A 350 -21.30 -10.28 5.47
CA LEU A 350 -20.06 -9.98 4.73
C LEU A 350 -19.01 -9.28 5.60
N GLY A 351 -19.42 -8.37 6.49
CA GLY A 351 -18.54 -7.74 7.46
C GLY A 351 -17.93 -8.76 8.44
N ARG A 352 -18.71 -9.74 8.90
CA ARG A 352 -18.21 -10.85 9.74
C ARG A 352 -17.20 -11.71 8.96
N ALA A 353 -17.49 -12.04 7.69
CA ALA A 353 -16.58 -12.76 6.82
C ALA A 353 -15.25 -12.01 6.64
N ALA A 354 -15.31 -10.70 6.40
CA ALA A 354 -14.14 -9.84 6.23
C ALA A 354 -13.25 -9.85 7.47
N ARG A 355 -13.82 -9.64 8.66
CA ARG A 355 -13.09 -9.69 9.93
C ARG A 355 -12.47 -11.05 10.19
N GLN A 356 -13.22 -12.13 9.99
CA GLN A 356 -12.70 -13.49 10.21
C GLN A 356 -11.53 -13.80 9.26
N LEU A 357 -11.64 -13.46 7.98
CA LEU A 357 -10.57 -13.63 7.01
C LEU A 357 -9.36 -12.75 7.35
N GLY A 358 -9.57 -11.51 7.77
CA GLY A 358 -8.52 -10.58 8.20
C GLY A 358 -7.73 -11.12 9.40
N VAL A 359 -8.42 -11.59 10.44
CA VAL A 359 -7.81 -12.22 11.63
C VAL A 359 -7.03 -13.48 11.25
N GLU A 360 -7.56 -14.31 10.35
CA GLU A 360 -6.86 -15.50 9.89
C GLU A 360 -5.59 -15.17 9.11
N VAL A 361 -5.63 -14.18 8.21
CA VAL A 361 -4.45 -13.68 7.50
C VAL A 361 -3.41 -13.15 8.48
N GLN A 362 -3.81 -12.32 9.44
CA GLN A 362 -2.91 -11.80 10.46
C GLN A 362 -2.25 -12.92 11.24
N ARG A 363 -3.03 -13.87 11.77
CA ARG A 363 -2.51 -15.01 12.55
C ARG A 363 -1.51 -15.86 11.76
N ARG A 364 -1.84 -16.19 10.51
CA ARG A 364 -0.95 -16.97 9.64
C ARG A 364 0.32 -16.22 9.27
N SER A 365 0.23 -14.91 9.01
CA SER A 365 1.39 -14.08 8.71
C SER A 365 2.32 -13.96 9.90
N MET A 366 1.77 -13.75 11.11
CA MET A 366 2.57 -13.72 12.34
C MET A 366 3.22 -15.09 12.63
N ALA A 367 2.48 -16.20 12.47
CA ALA A 367 3.04 -17.54 12.63
C ALA A 367 4.19 -17.80 11.64
N ALA A 368 4.05 -17.38 10.38
CA ALA A 368 5.12 -17.50 9.40
C ALA A 368 6.35 -16.65 9.77
N ALA A 369 6.15 -15.43 10.27
CA ALA A 369 7.24 -14.56 10.73
C ALA A 369 7.98 -15.18 11.96
N THR A 370 7.22 -15.71 12.91
CA THR A 370 7.78 -16.36 14.11
C THR A 370 8.57 -17.63 13.78
N LEU A 371 8.14 -18.41 12.77
CA LEU A 371 8.87 -19.59 12.33
C LEU A 371 10.13 -19.26 11.52
N LEU A 372 10.14 -18.12 10.86
CA LEU A 372 11.28 -17.66 10.05
C LEU A 372 12.51 -17.38 10.93
N GLU A 373 12.32 -16.87 12.14
CA GLU A 373 13.40 -16.51 13.07
C GLU A 373 14.27 -17.72 13.49
N PRO A 374 13.73 -18.82 14.06
CA PRO A 374 14.53 -19.99 14.39
C PRO A 374 15.20 -20.61 13.15
N LEU A 375 14.51 -20.62 12.02
CA LEU A 375 15.05 -21.14 10.77
C LEU A 375 16.27 -20.33 10.30
N LEU A 376 16.21 -19.02 10.40
CA LEU A 376 17.34 -18.14 10.08
C LEU A 376 18.52 -18.36 11.02
N ILE A 377 18.27 -18.50 12.34
CA ILE A 377 19.31 -18.75 13.32
C ILE A 377 20.01 -20.08 13.03
N VAL A 378 19.25 -21.15 12.79
CA VAL A 378 19.80 -22.47 12.46
C VAL A 378 20.57 -22.44 11.14
N ALA A 379 20.03 -21.80 10.11
CA ALA A 379 20.70 -21.68 8.82
C ALA A 379 22.03 -20.90 8.96
N MET A 380 21.99 -19.79 9.71
CA MET A 380 23.20 -18.98 9.98
C MET A 380 24.23 -19.77 10.79
N GLY A 381 23.79 -20.47 11.85
CA GLY A 381 24.67 -21.31 12.65
C GLY A 381 25.37 -22.38 11.79
N LEU A 382 24.63 -23.02 10.90
CA LEU A 382 25.16 -24.00 9.96
C LEU A 382 26.24 -23.39 9.03
N VAL A 383 25.95 -22.22 8.46
CA VAL A 383 26.90 -21.52 7.58
C VAL A 383 28.17 -21.15 8.35
N VAL A 384 28.04 -20.60 9.56
CA VAL A 384 29.20 -20.25 10.39
C VAL A 384 30.04 -21.47 10.74
N VAL A 385 29.41 -22.61 11.12
CA VAL A 385 30.09 -23.87 11.39
C VAL A 385 30.83 -24.38 10.16
N LEU A 386 30.23 -24.32 8.97
CA LEU A 386 30.87 -24.71 7.71
C LEU A 386 32.12 -23.83 7.41
N ILE A 387 32.00 -22.52 7.60
CA ILE A 387 33.15 -21.59 7.43
C ILE A 387 34.25 -21.92 8.45
N MET A 388 33.88 -22.13 9.71
CA MET A 388 34.82 -22.47 10.79
C MET A 388 35.54 -23.79 10.51
N LEU A 389 34.86 -24.82 10.05
CA LEU A 389 35.46 -26.09 9.67
C LEU A 389 36.38 -25.94 8.45
N ALA A 390 35.99 -25.14 7.46
CA ALA A 390 36.82 -24.85 6.29
C ALA A 390 38.14 -24.14 6.65
N VAL A 391 38.13 -23.38 7.74
CA VAL A 391 39.28 -22.66 8.29
C VAL A 391 40.13 -23.55 9.21
N LEU A 392 39.51 -24.32 10.10
CA LEU A 392 40.20 -25.12 11.13
C LEU A 392 40.80 -26.40 10.56
N MET A 393 40.14 -27.07 9.58
CA MET A 393 40.67 -28.32 8.99
C MET A 393 42.09 -28.20 8.47
N PRO A 394 42.44 -27.20 7.69
CA PRO A 394 43.83 -27.00 7.25
C PRO A 394 44.79 -26.83 8.44
N ILE A 395 44.40 -26.06 9.48
CA ILE A 395 45.26 -25.80 10.67
C ILE A 395 45.53 -27.11 11.44
N ILE A 396 44.52 -27.93 11.62
CA ILE A 396 44.67 -29.25 12.29
C ILE A 396 45.59 -30.17 11.48
N GLN A 397 45.47 -30.21 10.17
CA GLN A 397 46.33 -30.99 9.28
C GLN A 397 47.81 -30.54 9.37
N LEU A 398 48.06 -29.26 9.46
CA LEU A 398 49.45 -28.76 9.69
C LEU A 398 50.03 -29.25 11.00
N ASN A 399 49.27 -29.20 12.08
CA ASN A 399 49.77 -29.61 13.41
C ASN A 399 50.00 -31.12 13.53
N THR A 400 49.27 -31.96 12.80
CA THR A 400 49.49 -33.42 12.80
C THR A 400 50.69 -33.85 11.98
N TRP A 401 51.27 -32.96 11.13
CA TRP A 401 52.43 -33.26 10.31
C TRP A 401 53.76 -32.69 10.84
N VAL A 402 53.71 -31.91 11.89
CA VAL A 402 54.89 -31.35 12.59
C VAL A 402 55.36 -32.35 13.70
N ARG A 403 54.58 -33.36 13.97
CA ARG A 403 54.99 -34.50 14.81
C ARG A 403 55.48 -35.65 13.94
#